data_59568acc19723c5ec267321666b8bfa7
#
_entry.id   59568acc19723c5ec267321666b8bfa7
#
_cell.length_a   1.000
_cell.length_b   1.000
_cell.length_c   1.000
_cell.angle_alpha   90.00
_cell.angle_beta   90.00
_cell.angle_gamma   90.00
#
_symmetry.space_group_name_H-M   'P 1'
#
loop_
_entity.id
_entity.type
_entity.pdbx_description
1 polymer ?
#
loop_
_entity_poly.entity_id
_entity_poly.type
_entity_poly.pdbx_seq_one_letter_code
_entity_poly.pdbx_strand_id
1 'polypeptide(L)'
;QWAKELPRPQAILIISAHWESNPLTIGAIETGTPLIYDFGGFHPKFYQMEYLSPGAPELAARVSALMADNQHVDHQPHRGLDHGAWVPLRIMYPNADIPVLQISIPTFDPEKLLEIGQRLAPLRDEGVLIVGSGFLTHGLPFLREFRIEATPPQWSVDFDTWAHEALSRGALDELMRYKSKAPGMPYAHPTVEHFAPIFVTLGAATKPDSAPTTTIDGYWMGLSKRSFQVA
;
A
#
# COMPACT_ATOMS: atom_id res chain seq x y z
N GLN A 1 -13.34 3.29 11.66
CA GLN A 1 -13.85 2.10 12.33
C GLN A 1 -12.83 0.97 12.26
N TRP A 2 -12.36 0.54 11.09
CA TRP A 2 -11.43 -0.58 10.89
C TRP A 2 -10.19 -0.50 11.81
N ALA A 3 -9.48 0.65 11.85
CA ALA A 3 -8.31 0.81 12.73
C ALA A 3 -8.59 0.62 14.23
N LYS A 4 -9.84 0.80 14.66
CA LYS A 4 -10.24 0.57 16.07
C LYS A 4 -10.46 -0.90 16.41
N GLU A 5 -10.64 -1.73 15.40
CA GLU A 5 -10.84 -3.18 15.52
C GLU A 5 -9.51 -3.93 15.49
N LEU A 6 -8.46 -3.28 14.97
CA LEU A 6 -7.10 -3.83 14.97
C LEU A 6 -6.43 -3.65 16.34
N PRO A 7 -5.59 -4.59 16.77
CA PRO A 7 -4.68 -4.35 17.89
C PRO A 7 -3.87 -3.09 17.63
N ARG A 8 -3.64 -2.27 18.67
CA ARG A 8 -2.80 -1.09 18.51
C ARG A 8 -1.37 -1.52 18.16
N PRO A 9 -0.82 -1.10 17.01
CA PRO A 9 0.52 -1.51 16.61
C PRO A 9 1.59 -0.76 17.42
N GLN A 10 2.74 -1.41 17.59
CA GLN A 10 3.96 -0.82 18.16
C GLN A 10 4.60 0.16 17.17
N ALA A 11 4.56 -0.18 15.87
CA ALA A 11 5.01 0.65 14.76
C ALA A 11 4.23 0.27 13.49
N ILE A 12 4.32 1.10 12.47
CA ILE A 12 3.70 0.87 11.15
C ILE A 12 4.79 0.87 10.09
N LEU A 13 4.81 -0.17 9.27
CA LEU A 13 5.58 -0.23 8.04
C LEU A 13 4.62 -0.05 6.86
N ILE A 14 4.83 0.97 6.04
CA ILE A 14 3.96 1.25 4.89
C ILE A 14 4.71 1.22 3.57
N ILE A 15 4.10 0.57 2.57
CA ILE A 15 4.53 0.56 1.18
C ILE A 15 3.47 1.33 0.40
N SER A 16 3.86 2.45 -0.21
CA SER A 16 2.96 3.30 -1.01
C SER A 16 3.26 3.18 -2.50
N ALA A 17 2.20 3.19 -3.31
CA ALA A 17 2.28 3.26 -4.77
C ALA A 17 3.02 4.51 -5.28
N HIS A 18 3.22 5.51 -4.43
CA HIS A 18 3.82 6.79 -4.78
C HIS A 18 5.33 6.87 -4.57
N TRP A 19 5.96 5.75 -4.21
CA TRP A 19 7.41 5.73 -4.07
C TRP A 19 8.06 4.52 -4.72
N GLU A 20 8.60 4.75 -5.89
CA GLU A 20 9.42 3.80 -6.63
C GLU A 20 10.90 4.13 -6.40
N SER A 21 11.69 3.18 -5.99
CA SER A 21 13.15 3.29 -5.88
C SER A 21 13.77 1.91 -5.86
N ASN A 22 14.79 1.71 -6.70
CA ASN A 22 15.61 0.50 -6.75
C ASN A 22 17.08 0.90 -6.51
N PRO A 23 17.75 0.33 -5.52
CA PRO A 23 17.31 -0.76 -4.63
C PRO A 23 16.17 -0.35 -3.67
N LEU A 24 15.65 -1.35 -2.90
CA LEU A 24 14.70 -1.06 -1.83
C LEU A 24 15.25 0.04 -0.94
N THR A 25 14.45 1.07 -0.73
CA THR A 25 14.88 2.27 0.01
C THR A 25 13.95 2.51 1.20
N ILE A 26 14.51 2.87 2.34
CA ILE A 26 13.80 3.17 3.58
C ILE A 26 13.76 4.69 3.80
N GLY A 27 12.58 5.22 4.09
CA GLY A 27 12.34 6.65 4.39
C GLY A 27 11.56 6.85 5.67
N ALA A 28 11.36 8.12 6.04
CA ALA A 28 10.67 8.53 7.28
C ALA A 28 11.31 7.95 8.55
N ILE A 29 12.63 7.80 8.55
CA ILE A 29 13.38 7.21 9.66
C ILE A 29 13.42 8.16 10.84
N GLU A 30 13.58 9.46 10.58
CA GLU A 30 13.71 10.50 11.60
C GLU A 30 12.37 11.15 11.92
N THR A 31 12.22 11.61 13.15
CA THR A 31 11.05 12.40 13.56
C THR A 31 11.08 13.79 12.90
N GLY A 32 9.91 14.26 12.46
CA GLY A 32 9.76 15.62 11.92
C GLY A 32 10.17 15.77 10.46
N THR A 33 10.31 14.66 9.72
CA THR A 33 10.49 14.72 8.26
C THR A 33 9.27 15.37 7.59
N PRO A 34 9.48 16.32 6.64
CA PRO A 34 8.38 17.00 5.99
C PRO A 34 7.56 16.02 5.12
N LEU A 35 6.23 16.16 5.18
CA LEU A 35 5.35 15.36 4.31
C LEU A 35 5.57 15.70 2.84
N ILE A 36 5.33 14.70 1.97
CA ILE A 36 5.37 14.87 0.53
C ILE A 36 3.93 15.01 0.02
N TYR A 37 3.66 16.13 -0.66
CA TYR A 37 2.36 16.46 -1.24
C TYR A 37 2.42 16.21 -2.74
N ASP A 38 2.55 14.96 -3.13
CA ASP A 38 2.71 14.47 -4.51
C ASP A 38 1.37 14.33 -5.25
N PHE A 39 0.50 15.29 -5.07
CA PHE A 39 -0.79 15.43 -5.73
C PHE A 39 -1.00 16.88 -6.19
N GLY A 40 -1.94 17.09 -7.12
CA GLY A 40 -2.21 18.42 -7.66
C GLY A 40 -3.70 18.69 -7.91
N GLY A 41 -4.03 19.97 -8.12
CA GLY A 41 -5.39 20.37 -8.48
C GLY A 41 -6.40 20.42 -7.32
N PHE A 42 -5.96 20.29 -6.08
CA PHE A 42 -6.81 20.33 -4.88
C PHE A 42 -6.81 21.69 -4.20
N HIS A 43 -7.78 21.92 -3.31
CA HIS A 43 -7.87 23.14 -2.53
C HIS A 43 -6.62 23.33 -1.65
N PRO A 44 -6.08 24.57 -1.49
CA PRO A 44 -4.86 24.85 -0.74
C PRO A 44 -4.80 24.27 0.67
N LYS A 45 -5.94 24.12 1.35
CA LYS A 45 -6.02 23.51 2.70
C LYS A 45 -5.40 22.11 2.78
N PHE A 46 -5.41 21.35 1.69
CA PHE A 46 -4.87 19.98 1.68
C PHE A 46 -3.33 19.95 1.69
N TYR A 47 -2.69 21.03 1.21
CA TYR A 47 -1.24 21.21 1.25
C TYR A 47 -0.73 21.78 2.59
N GLN A 48 -1.63 22.02 3.54
CA GLN A 48 -1.35 22.48 4.90
C GLN A 48 -1.66 21.40 5.94
N MET A 49 -2.06 20.20 5.51
CA MET A 49 -2.30 19.09 6.41
C MET A 49 -1.00 18.56 6.97
N GLU A 50 -1.01 18.19 8.24
CA GLU A 50 0.15 17.63 8.94
C GLU A 50 -0.16 16.23 9.43
N TYR A 51 0.88 15.43 9.54
CA TYR A 51 0.89 14.11 10.18
C TYR A 51 2.28 13.89 10.78
N LEU A 52 2.47 14.35 12.00
CA LEU A 52 3.77 14.40 12.69
C LEU A 52 3.97 13.12 13.50
N SER A 53 4.14 11.99 12.84
CA SER A 53 4.44 10.73 13.52
C SER A 53 5.88 10.70 14.04
N PRO A 54 6.15 9.95 15.13
CA PRO A 54 7.52 9.66 15.54
C PRO A 54 8.29 8.95 14.42
N GLY A 55 9.58 9.19 14.33
CA GLY A 55 10.47 8.41 13.48
C GLY A 55 10.59 6.97 13.97
N ALA A 56 11.07 6.08 13.10
CA ALA A 56 11.15 4.65 13.37
C ALA A 56 12.55 4.06 13.11
N PRO A 57 13.63 4.57 13.75
CA PRO A 57 15.00 4.13 13.46
C PRO A 57 15.24 2.66 13.84
N GLU A 58 14.62 2.17 14.91
CA GLU A 58 14.71 0.77 15.31
C GLU A 58 14.06 -0.15 14.28
N LEU A 59 12.88 0.23 13.76
CA LEU A 59 12.22 -0.50 12.69
C LEU A 59 13.04 -0.44 11.39
N ALA A 60 13.68 0.69 11.08
CA ALA A 60 14.55 0.80 9.90
C ALA A 60 15.74 -0.16 9.98
N ALA A 61 16.40 -0.24 11.14
CA ALA A 61 17.46 -1.19 11.38
C ALA A 61 16.97 -2.64 11.26
N ARG A 62 15.78 -2.93 11.78
CA ARG A 62 15.18 -4.26 11.72
C ARG A 62 14.83 -4.68 10.30
N VAL A 63 14.21 -3.78 9.50
CA VAL A 63 13.92 -4.01 8.07
C VAL A 63 15.21 -4.26 7.30
N SER A 64 16.27 -3.45 7.52
CA SER A 64 17.57 -3.65 6.88
C SER A 64 18.15 -5.01 7.20
N ALA A 65 18.07 -5.46 8.44
CA ALA A 65 18.57 -6.78 8.86
C ALA A 65 17.82 -7.93 8.18
N LEU A 66 16.49 -7.82 8.01
CA LEU A 66 15.67 -8.83 7.35
C LEU A 66 15.94 -8.93 5.83
N MET A 67 16.48 -7.87 5.22
CA MET A 67 16.80 -7.82 3.80
C MET A 67 18.26 -8.16 3.49
N ALA A 68 19.16 -8.15 4.48
CA ALA A 68 20.62 -8.14 4.32
C ALA A 68 21.19 -9.29 3.47
N ASP A 69 20.54 -10.47 3.45
CA ASP A 69 21.12 -11.64 2.79
C ASP A 69 20.98 -11.62 1.25
N ASN A 70 20.09 -10.77 0.68
CA ASN A 70 19.75 -10.81 -0.74
C ASN A 70 19.63 -9.45 -1.44
N GLN A 71 19.57 -8.35 -0.72
CA GLN A 71 19.37 -7.04 -1.34
C GLN A 71 20.11 -5.94 -0.56
N HIS A 72 20.78 -5.08 -1.31
CA HIS A 72 21.21 -3.80 -0.77
C HIS A 72 19.95 -2.96 -0.44
N VAL A 73 19.96 -2.32 0.73
CA VAL A 73 18.88 -1.43 1.18
C VAL A 73 19.47 -0.03 1.33
N ASP A 74 18.90 0.91 0.59
CA ASP A 74 19.26 2.33 0.70
C ASP A 74 18.45 3.02 1.79
N HIS A 75 18.99 4.09 2.32
CA HIS A 75 18.36 4.90 3.35
C HIS A 75 18.23 6.35 2.89
N GLN A 76 17.03 6.90 2.98
CA GLN A 76 16.71 8.31 2.80
C GLN A 76 16.06 8.86 4.08
N PRO A 77 16.84 9.07 5.16
CA PRO A 77 16.30 9.34 6.50
C PRO A 77 15.44 10.61 6.55
N HIS A 78 15.70 11.57 5.69
CA HIS A 78 14.97 12.84 5.61
C HIS A 78 13.80 12.82 4.63
N ARG A 79 13.58 11.72 3.88
CA ARG A 79 12.40 11.59 3.04
C ARG A 79 11.19 11.33 3.91
N GLY A 80 10.22 12.23 3.89
CA GLY A 80 8.97 12.09 4.63
C GLY A 80 7.97 11.16 3.95
N LEU A 81 6.83 10.99 4.60
CA LEU A 81 5.71 10.18 4.08
C LEU A 81 5.06 10.88 2.88
N ASP A 82 4.80 10.15 1.80
CA ASP A 82 3.98 10.62 0.69
C ASP A 82 2.47 10.52 1.01
N HIS A 83 1.62 11.07 0.13
CA HIS A 83 0.19 11.12 0.41
C HIS A 83 -0.47 9.73 0.44
N GLY A 84 0.05 8.76 -0.27
CA GLY A 84 -0.41 7.37 -0.18
C GLY A 84 -0.15 6.78 1.21
N ALA A 85 0.82 7.32 1.95
CA ALA A 85 1.11 6.92 3.32
C ALA A 85 0.37 7.79 4.35
N TRP A 86 0.60 9.11 4.37
CA TRP A 86 0.10 9.94 5.46
C TRP A 86 -1.41 10.18 5.42
N VAL A 87 -2.06 10.18 4.26
CA VAL A 87 -3.53 10.40 4.17
C VAL A 87 -4.31 9.27 4.84
N PRO A 88 -4.13 7.99 4.51
CA PRO A 88 -4.83 6.92 5.20
C PRO A 88 -4.45 6.82 6.68
N LEU A 89 -3.19 7.01 7.03
CA LEU A 89 -2.75 6.95 8.42
C LEU A 89 -3.35 8.06 9.27
N ARG A 90 -3.51 9.26 8.72
CA ARG A 90 -4.18 10.38 9.40
C ARG A 90 -5.64 10.09 9.75
N ILE A 91 -6.31 9.24 8.96
CA ILE A 91 -7.68 8.80 9.23
C ILE A 91 -7.68 7.62 10.22
N MET A 92 -6.75 6.68 10.07
CA MET A 92 -6.66 5.48 10.90
C MET A 92 -6.16 5.81 12.32
N TYR A 93 -5.13 6.63 12.42
CA TYR A 93 -4.41 6.98 13.66
C TYR A 93 -4.22 8.50 13.75
N PRO A 94 -5.29 9.28 13.96
CA PRO A 94 -5.27 10.75 13.88
C PRO A 94 -4.36 11.44 14.90
N ASN A 95 -3.99 10.74 15.97
CA ASN A 95 -3.08 11.29 16.99
C ASN A 95 -1.62 11.32 16.51
N ALA A 96 -1.29 10.63 15.42
CA ALA A 96 0.06 10.51 14.88
C ALA A 96 1.12 10.10 15.93
N ASP A 97 0.73 9.22 16.87
CA ASP A 97 1.53 8.82 18.04
C ASP A 97 2.13 7.41 17.93
N ILE A 98 2.10 6.84 16.74
CA ILE A 98 2.71 5.55 16.40
C ILE A 98 3.89 5.80 15.45
N PRO A 99 5.07 5.23 15.70
CA PRO A 99 6.20 5.32 14.77
C PRO A 99 5.83 4.76 13.39
N VAL A 100 6.17 5.48 12.32
CA VAL A 100 5.90 5.07 10.95
C VAL A 100 7.18 5.06 10.13
N LEU A 101 7.40 3.94 9.45
CA LEU A 101 8.44 3.78 8.46
C LEU A 101 7.82 3.57 7.08
N GLN A 102 8.34 4.21 6.06
CA GLN A 102 7.94 3.96 4.68
C GLN A 102 9.07 3.29 3.91
N ILE A 103 8.72 2.29 3.08
CA ILE A 103 9.66 1.68 2.13
C ILE A 103 9.16 1.87 0.71
N SER A 104 10.13 1.91 -0.23
CA SER A 104 9.85 2.03 -1.66
C SER A 104 9.37 0.73 -2.28
N ILE A 105 8.83 0.83 -3.51
CA ILE A 105 8.60 -0.30 -4.41
C ILE A 105 9.84 -0.44 -5.30
N PRO A 106 10.67 -1.48 -5.12
CA PRO A 106 11.93 -1.62 -5.89
C PRO A 106 11.73 -2.27 -7.27
N THR A 107 10.59 -2.88 -7.50
CA THR A 107 10.26 -3.62 -8.73
C THR A 107 8.74 -3.77 -8.89
N PHE A 108 8.29 -4.06 -10.12
CA PHE A 108 6.90 -4.43 -10.40
C PHE A 108 6.76 -5.92 -10.76
N ASP A 109 7.73 -6.73 -10.40
CA ASP A 109 7.65 -8.18 -10.46
C ASP A 109 6.90 -8.70 -9.24
N PRO A 110 5.71 -9.31 -9.40
CA PRO A 110 4.89 -9.78 -8.27
C PRO A 110 5.57 -10.84 -7.41
N GLU A 111 6.37 -11.73 -8.00
CA GLU A 111 7.09 -12.78 -7.26
C GLU A 111 8.11 -12.15 -6.31
N LYS A 112 8.90 -11.18 -6.79
CA LYS A 112 9.87 -10.47 -5.98
C LYS A 112 9.23 -9.63 -4.88
N LEU A 113 8.08 -9.04 -5.15
CA LEU A 113 7.33 -8.28 -4.13
C LEU A 113 6.77 -9.21 -3.05
N LEU A 114 6.29 -10.40 -3.42
CA LEU A 114 5.91 -11.45 -2.46
C LEU A 114 7.10 -11.88 -1.58
N GLU A 115 8.26 -12.11 -2.18
CA GLU A 115 9.49 -12.46 -1.45
C GLU A 115 9.87 -11.36 -0.45
N ILE A 116 9.77 -10.09 -0.81
CA ILE A 116 9.98 -8.97 0.11
C ILE A 116 8.98 -9.07 1.27
N GLY A 117 7.70 -9.28 0.98
CA GLY A 117 6.67 -9.47 2.00
C GLY A 117 6.98 -10.62 2.95
N GLN A 118 7.38 -11.78 2.44
CA GLN A 118 7.75 -12.96 3.23
C GLN A 118 8.91 -12.68 4.19
N ARG A 119 9.91 -11.89 3.75
CA ARG A 119 11.00 -11.47 4.62
C ARG A 119 10.56 -10.51 5.72
N LEU A 120 9.55 -9.67 5.43
CA LEU A 120 8.99 -8.73 6.40
C LEU A 120 8.00 -9.38 7.37
N ALA A 121 7.51 -10.60 7.07
CA ALA A 121 6.52 -11.29 7.89
C ALA A 121 6.86 -11.38 9.39
N PRO A 122 8.12 -11.61 9.82
CA PRO A 122 8.48 -11.64 11.24
C PRO A 122 8.14 -10.36 12.01
N LEU A 123 8.10 -9.21 11.35
CA LEU A 123 7.74 -7.93 11.98
C LEU A 123 6.33 -7.93 12.58
N ARG A 124 5.43 -8.77 12.06
CA ARG A 124 4.07 -8.89 12.58
C ARG A 124 4.05 -9.43 14.01
N ASP A 125 4.90 -10.43 14.30
CA ASP A 125 5.05 -10.99 15.65
C ASP A 125 5.73 -10.00 16.60
N GLU A 126 6.40 -8.99 16.04
CA GLU A 126 7.00 -7.87 16.76
C GLU A 126 6.00 -6.70 16.97
N GLY A 127 4.73 -6.90 16.62
CA GLY A 127 3.66 -5.90 16.76
C GLY A 127 3.66 -4.79 15.70
N VAL A 128 4.33 -4.99 14.57
CA VAL A 128 4.34 -4.04 13.46
C VAL A 128 3.14 -4.30 12.54
N LEU A 129 2.38 -3.25 12.26
CA LEU A 129 1.34 -3.28 11.22
C LEU A 129 1.98 -3.02 9.84
N ILE A 130 1.88 -3.98 8.95
CA ILE A 130 2.35 -3.84 7.56
C ILE A 130 1.18 -3.40 6.69
N VAL A 131 1.33 -2.26 6.00
CA VAL A 131 0.29 -1.63 5.18
C VAL A 131 0.75 -1.49 3.74
N GLY A 132 0.02 -2.05 2.81
CA GLY A 132 0.15 -1.75 1.38
C GLY A 132 -0.88 -0.69 0.99
N SER A 133 -0.42 0.44 0.53
CA SER A 133 -1.25 1.56 0.08
C SER A 133 -1.17 1.74 -1.42
N GLY A 134 -2.28 1.53 -2.07
CA GLY A 134 -2.49 1.70 -3.50
C GLY A 134 -3.97 1.83 -3.80
N PHE A 135 -4.37 1.44 -4.98
CA PHE A 135 -5.78 1.42 -5.38
C PHE A 135 -6.06 0.14 -6.18
N LEU A 136 -7.17 -0.54 -5.91
CA LEU A 136 -7.47 -1.79 -6.62
C LEU A 136 -7.70 -1.58 -8.12
N THR A 137 -8.19 -0.40 -8.52
CA THR A 137 -8.18 0.08 -9.92
C THR A 137 -7.76 1.54 -9.95
N HIS A 138 -6.85 1.94 -10.85
CA HIS A 138 -6.31 3.31 -10.92
C HIS A 138 -6.23 3.85 -12.36
N GLY A 139 -7.28 3.62 -13.14
CA GLY A 139 -7.38 4.05 -14.53
C GLY A 139 -7.79 5.51 -14.71
N LEU A 140 -7.17 6.46 -14.01
CA LEU A 140 -7.52 7.88 -14.05
C LEU A 140 -7.69 8.47 -15.46
N PRO A 141 -6.79 8.19 -16.45
CA PRO A 141 -6.93 8.74 -17.80
C PRO A 141 -8.19 8.28 -18.54
N PHE A 142 -8.84 7.21 -18.09
CA PHE A 142 -10.00 6.60 -18.72
C PHE A 142 -11.32 6.89 -17.99
N LEU A 143 -11.27 7.71 -16.93
CA LEU A 143 -12.48 8.20 -16.26
C LEU A 143 -13.17 9.24 -17.14
N ARG A 144 -14.49 9.15 -17.23
CA ARG A 144 -15.34 10.12 -17.93
C ARG A 144 -15.84 11.24 -17.02
N GLU A 145 -15.92 10.95 -15.74
CA GLU A 145 -16.46 11.85 -14.72
C GLU A 145 -15.58 11.85 -13.48
N PHE A 146 -15.34 13.04 -12.93
CA PHE A 146 -14.55 13.21 -11.70
C PHE A 146 -15.45 13.61 -10.52
N ARG A 147 -16.59 12.91 -10.36
CA ARG A 147 -17.50 13.07 -9.21
C ARG A 147 -17.37 11.88 -8.26
N ILE A 148 -17.53 12.11 -6.97
CA ILE A 148 -17.37 11.07 -5.93
C ILE A 148 -18.28 9.88 -6.22
N GLU A 149 -19.55 10.14 -6.60
CA GLU A 149 -20.56 9.12 -6.89
C GLU A 149 -20.63 8.75 -8.39
N ALA A 150 -19.58 9.00 -9.15
CA ALA A 150 -19.54 8.60 -10.56
C ALA A 150 -19.77 7.10 -10.72
N THR A 151 -20.58 6.75 -11.73
CA THR A 151 -20.80 5.34 -12.07
C THR A 151 -19.47 4.68 -12.47
N PRO A 152 -19.11 3.56 -11.86
CA PRO A 152 -17.86 2.90 -12.20
C PRO A 152 -17.88 2.42 -13.67
N PRO A 153 -16.83 2.67 -14.44
CA PRO A 153 -16.72 2.12 -15.78
C PRO A 153 -16.57 0.60 -15.74
N GLN A 154 -17.00 -0.08 -16.78
CA GLN A 154 -17.02 -1.54 -16.83
C GLN A 154 -15.65 -2.17 -16.55
N TRP A 155 -14.56 -1.60 -17.06
CA TRP A 155 -13.21 -2.10 -16.80
C TRP A 155 -12.84 -2.08 -15.31
N SER A 156 -13.37 -1.11 -14.53
CA SER A 156 -13.13 -1.03 -13.08
C SER A 156 -13.93 -2.10 -12.33
N VAL A 157 -15.18 -2.33 -12.75
CA VAL A 157 -16.04 -3.38 -12.19
C VAL A 157 -15.47 -4.77 -12.48
N ASP A 158 -15.08 -5.02 -13.74
CA ASP A 158 -14.54 -6.32 -14.15
C ASP A 158 -13.25 -6.67 -13.41
N PHE A 159 -12.34 -5.71 -13.31
CA PHE A 159 -11.08 -5.90 -12.58
C PHE A 159 -11.33 -6.13 -11.08
N ASP A 160 -12.19 -5.33 -10.45
CA ASP A 160 -12.52 -5.47 -9.02
C ASP A 160 -13.15 -6.84 -8.73
N THR A 161 -14.10 -7.27 -9.56
CA THR A 161 -14.75 -8.57 -9.42
C THR A 161 -13.73 -9.70 -9.53
N TRP A 162 -12.92 -9.68 -10.57
CA TRP A 162 -11.87 -10.67 -10.78
C TRP A 162 -10.87 -10.73 -9.62
N ALA A 163 -10.38 -9.58 -9.17
CA ALA A 163 -9.42 -9.51 -8.07
C ALA A 163 -10.04 -10.02 -6.76
N HIS A 164 -11.30 -9.64 -6.48
CA HIS A 164 -12.03 -10.14 -5.32
C HIS A 164 -12.20 -11.67 -5.34
N GLU A 165 -12.59 -12.22 -6.48
CA GLU A 165 -12.75 -13.66 -6.65
C GLU A 165 -11.42 -14.42 -6.51
N ALA A 166 -10.34 -13.89 -7.11
CA ALA A 166 -9.01 -14.48 -7.00
C ALA A 166 -8.49 -14.45 -5.55
N LEU A 167 -8.66 -13.33 -4.85
CA LEU A 167 -8.33 -13.20 -3.43
C LEU A 167 -9.16 -14.17 -2.58
N SER A 168 -10.47 -14.26 -2.81
CA SER A 168 -11.38 -15.10 -2.02
C SER A 168 -11.06 -16.59 -2.16
N ARG A 169 -10.47 -17.01 -3.28
CA ARG A 169 -10.04 -18.40 -3.55
C ARG A 169 -8.58 -18.65 -3.16
N GLY A 170 -7.85 -17.62 -2.70
CA GLY A 170 -6.40 -17.73 -2.48
C GLY A 170 -5.60 -17.99 -3.76
N ALA A 171 -6.12 -17.56 -4.92
CA ALA A 171 -5.53 -17.82 -6.23
C ALA A 171 -4.34 -16.87 -6.51
N LEU A 172 -3.29 -16.99 -5.70
CA LEU A 172 -2.12 -16.11 -5.74
C LEU A 172 -1.43 -16.11 -7.11
N ASP A 173 -1.28 -17.30 -7.72
CA ASP A 173 -0.70 -17.43 -9.07
C ASP A 173 -1.51 -16.70 -10.15
N GLU A 174 -2.83 -16.59 -9.98
CA GLU A 174 -3.70 -15.86 -10.87
C GLU A 174 -3.49 -14.34 -10.67
N LEU A 175 -3.45 -13.89 -9.42
CA LEU A 175 -3.15 -12.49 -9.07
C LEU A 175 -1.80 -12.04 -9.62
N MET A 176 -0.75 -12.86 -9.48
CA MET A 176 0.58 -12.55 -10.02
C MET A 176 0.57 -12.36 -11.55
N ARG A 177 -0.35 -13.03 -12.24
CA ARG A 177 -0.51 -12.92 -13.70
C ARG A 177 -1.55 -11.88 -14.14
N TYR A 178 -1.88 -10.91 -13.27
CA TYR A 178 -2.93 -9.91 -13.52
C TYR A 178 -2.81 -9.20 -14.87
N LYS A 179 -1.59 -8.89 -15.34
CA LYS A 179 -1.36 -8.22 -16.63
C LYS A 179 -1.96 -8.97 -17.82
N SER A 180 -2.02 -10.30 -17.73
CA SER A 180 -2.52 -11.17 -18.81
C SER A 180 -3.84 -11.86 -18.49
N LYS A 181 -4.24 -11.91 -17.23
CA LYS A 181 -5.43 -12.64 -16.77
C LYS A 181 -6.58 -11.75 -16.34
N ALA A 182 -6.28 -10.57 -15.80
CA ALA A 182 -7.32 -9.69 -15.30
C ALA A 182 -8.10 -9.04 -16.45
N PRO A 183 -9.43 -9.14 -16.43
CA PRO A 183 -10.27 -8.33 -17.32
C PRO A 183 -10.11 -6.84 -16.97
N GLY A 184 -10.43 -5.95 -17.90
CA GLY A 184 -10.27 -4.51 -17.68
C GLY A 184 -8.84 -3.99 -17.88
N MET A 185 -7.83 -4.87 -18.00
CA MET A 185 -6.49 -4.42 -18.38
C MET A 185 -6.44 -4.01 -19.85
N PRO A 186 -5.64 -2.98 -20.24
CA PRO A 186 -4.77 -2.15 -19.37
C PRO A 186 -5.48 -0.95 -18.71
N TYR A 187 -6.78 -0.80 -18.88
CA TYR A 187 -7.52 0.39 -18.39
C TYR A 187 -7.53 0.51 -16.87
N ALA A 188 -7.63 -0.61 -16.17
CA ALA A 188 -7.61 -0.64 -14.71
C ALA A 188 -6.27 -0.17 -14.13
N HIS A 189 -5.18 -0.52 -14.80
CA HIS A 189 -3.82 -0.14 -14.44
C HIS A 189 -3.03 0.21 -15.69
N PRO A 190 -3.12 1.44 -16.22
CA PRO A 190 -2.26 1.91 -17.32
C PRO A 190 -0.79 1.92 -16.92
N THR A 191 -0.52 2.18 -15.66
CA THR A 191 0.73 1.96 -14.93
C THR A 191 0.42 1.11 -13.69
N VAL A 192 1.33 0.29 -13.23
CA VAL A 192 1.02 -0.84 -12.33
C VAL A 192 1.35 -0.61 -10.85
N GLU A 193 1.90 0.55 -10.53
CA GLU A 193 2.37 0.91 -9.19
C GLU A 193 1.26 0.83 -8.13
N HIS A 194 0.02 1.18 -8.47
CA HIS A 194 -1.10 1.15 -7.53
C HIS A 194 -1.60 -0.26 -7.19
N PHE A 195 -1.25 -1.26 -8.00
CA PHE A 195 -1.56 -2.66 -7.69
C PHE A 195 -0.39 -3.37 -6.99
N ALA A 196 0.84 -2.88 -7.15
CA ALA A 196 2.04 -3.51 -6.63
C ALA A 196 2.06 -3.74 -5.11
N PRO A 197 1.60 -2.80 -4.24
CA PRO A 197 1.65 -2.98 -2.78
C PRO A 197 0.90 -4.20 -2.26
N ILE A 198 -0.09 -4.72 -3.01
CA ILE A 198 -0.86 -5.91 -2.62
C ILE A 198 0.04 -7.13 -2.45
N PHE A 199 1.05 -7.29 -3.31
CA PHE A 199 1.92 -8.47 -3.28
C PHE A 199 2.83 -8.48 -2.06
N VAL A 200 3.30 -7.31 -1.60
CA VAL A 200 4.08 -7.23 -0.36
C VAL A 200 3.22 -7.59 0.85
N THR A 201 1.97 -7.10 0.91
CA THR A 201 1.06 -7.43 2.02
C THR A 201 0.63 -8.89 2.01
N LEU A 202 0.37 -9.47 0.85
CA LEU A 202 0.08 -10.90 0.72
C LEU A 202 1.29 -11.76 1.11
N GLY A 203 2.50 -11.37 0.68
CA GLY A 203 3.73 -12.07 1.07
C GLY A 203 4.00 -12.02 2.57
N ALA A 204 3.63 -10.92 3.24
CA ALA A 204 3.77 -10.77 4.69
C ALA A 204 2.69 -11.49 5.51
N ALA A 205 1.67 -12.05 4.88
CA ALA A 205 0.62 -12.81 5.55
C ALA A 205 1.14 -14.14 6.09
N THR A 206 0.58 -14.61 7.20
CA THR A 206 0.89 -15.94 7.77
C THR A 206 0.55 -17.07 6.79
N LYS A 207 -0.51 -16.85 6.02
CA LYS A 207 -0.98 -17.76 4.96
C LYS A 207 -1.32 -16.92 3.73
N PRO A 208 -0.36 -16.68 2.83
CA PRO A 208 -0.55 -15.82 1.65
C PRO A 208 -1.68 -16.27 0.72
N ASP A 209 -2.02 -17.55 0.73
CA ASP A 209 -3.08 -18.18 -0.04
C ASP A 209 -4.43 -18.27 0.68
N SER A 210 -4.53 -17.74 1.91
CA SER A 210 -5.80 -17.68 2.60
C SER A 210 -6.66 -16.51 2.13
N ALA A 211 -7.99 -16.69 2.13
CA ALA A 211 -8.93 -15.64 1.78
C ALA A 211 -8.79 -14.46 2.74
N PRO A 212 -8.57 -13.22 2.25
CA PRO A 212 -8.53 -12.04 3.09
C PRO A 212 -9.93 -11.64 3.56
N THR A 213 -10.00 -10.90 4.65
CA THR A 213 -11.23 -10.27 5.08
C THR A 213 -11.37 -8.90 4.43
N THR A 214 -12.33 -8.74 3.53
CA THR A 214 -12.67 -7.42 2.96
C THR A 214 -13.30 -6.54 4.04
N THR A 215 -12.75 -5.35 4.23
CA THR A 215 -13.18 -4.38 5.25
C THR A 215 -13.86 -3.16 4.65
N ILE A 216 -13.47 -2.78 3.45
CA ILE A 216 -14.07 -1.69 2.66
C ILE A 216 -14.27 -2.21 1.25
N ASP A 217 -15.41 -1.92 0.65
CA ASP A 217 -15.69 -2.18 -0.76
C ASP A 217 -16.39 -0.99 -1.43
N GLY A 218 -16.74 -1.15 -2.69
CA GLY A 218 -17.41 -0.14 -3.51
C GLY A 218 -16.43 0.75 -4.26
N TYR A 219 -16.95 1.89 -4.73
CA TYR A 219 -16.22 2.74 -5.66
C TYR A 219 -16.13 4.18 -5.15
N TRP A 220 -15.08 4.86 -5.57
CA TRP A 220 -14.86 6.29 -5.40
C TRP A 220 -14.41 6.87 -6.73
N MET A 221 -15.18 7.82 -7.26
CA MET A 221 -14.95 8.38 -8.60
C MET A 221 -14.92 7.31 -9.71
N GLY A 222 -15.62 6.19 -9.52
CA GLY A 222 -15.59 5.07 -10.46
C GLY A 222 -14.41 4.10 -10.30
N LEU A 223 -13.48 4.37 -9.40
CA LEU A 223 -12.35 3.50 -9.06
C LEU A 223 -12.69 2.60 -7.87
N SER A 224 -12.28 1.34 -7.90
CA SER A 224 -12.51 0.44 -6.77
C SER A 224 -11.64 0.81 -5.58
N LYS A 225 -12.30 1.10 -4.45
CA LYS A 225 -11.67 1.38 -3.16
C LYS A 225 -11.58 0.16 -2.25
N ARG A 226 -11.73 -1.06 -2.82
CA ARG A 226 -11.67 -2.30 -2.04
C ARG A 226 -10.41 -2.35 -1.19
N SER A 227 -10.61 -2.59 0.11
CA SER A 227 -9.54 -2.74 1.08
C SER A 227 -9.80 -3.97 1.93
N PHE A 228 -8.75 -4.66 2.32
CA PHE A 228 -8.85 -5.93 3.03
C PHE A 228 -7.68 -6.10 4.01
N GLN A 229 -7.84 -7.04 4.92
CA GLN A 229 -6.77 -7.49 5.81
C GLN A 229 -6.49 -8.97 5.60
N VAL A 230 -5.24 -9.35 5.78
CA VAL A 230 -4.74 -10.72 5.80
C VAL A 230 -4.24 -11.08 7.19
N ALA A 231 -4.40 -12.36 7.56
CA ALA A 231 -3.95 -12.88 8.85
C ALA A 231 -2.49 -13.30 8.81
#